data_5a0b720b16a5fe7eda39a50f31d79740
#
_entry.id   5a0b720b16a5fe7eda39a50f31d79740
#
_cell.length_a   1.000
_cell.length_b   1.000
_cell.length_c   1.000
_cell.angle_alpha   90.00
_cell.angle_beta   90.00
_cell.angle_gamma   90.00
#
_symmetry.space_group_name_H-M   'P 1'
#
loop_
_entity.id
_entity.type
_entity.pdbx_description
1 polymer ?
#
loop_
_entity_poly.entity_id
_entity_poly.type
_entity_poly.pdbx_seq_one_letter_code
_entity_poly.pdbx_strand_id
1 'polypeptide(L)' 'MRYTVNYFSPFFVTDREGVNTHYFSLFETARDLLYILVQNGFKDAYLKDEEYQCSLHWDEKEREFYWDT' A
#
# COMPACT_ATOMS: atom_id res chain seq x y z
N MET A 1 -14.68 -1.64 2.55
CA MET A 1 -14.03 -2.17 1.35
C MET A 1 -12.95 -3.15 1.74
N ARG A 2 -12.66 -4.09 0.85
CA ARG A 2 -11.78 -5.20 1.20
C ARG A 2 -10.30 -4.84 1.26
N TYR A 3 -9.86 -3.91 0.40
CA TYR A 3 -8.44 -3.59 0.28
C TYR A 3 -8.15 -2.18 0.72
N THR A 4 -7.03 -1.99 1.40
CA THR A 4 -6.53 -0.66 1.70
C THR A 4 -5.11 -0.53 1.19
N VAL A 5 -4.76 0.65 0.69
CA VAL A 5 -3.40 0.98 0.32
C VAL A 5 -2.94 2.07 1.27
N ASN A 6 -1.82 1.82 1.94
CA ASN A 6 -1.32 2.66 3.01
C ASN A 6 0.10 3.12 2.71
N TYR A 7 0.37 4.39 2.97
CA TYR A 7 1.73 4.90 2.82
C TYR A 7 1.92 6.09 3.75
N PHE A 8 3.16 6.33 4.09
CA PHE A 8 3.54 7.43 4.97
C PHE A 8 4.07 8.60 4.14
N SER A 9 3.55 9.79 4.39
CA SER A 9 4.05 11.02 3.78
C SER A 9 4.02 12.15 4.81
N PRO A 10 5.19 12.62 5.26
CA PRO A 10 5.22 13.71 6.24
C PRO A 10 4.80 15.05 5.68
N PHE A 11 4.67 15.16 4.36
CA PHE A 11 4.33 16.41 3.70
C PHE A 11 2.84 16.62 3.54
N PHE A 12 2.03 15.61 3.80
CA PHE A 12 0.58 15.71 3.69
C PHE A 12 -0.06 15.57 5.05
N VAL A 13 -0.96 16.49 5.35
CA VAL A 13 -1.77 16.42 6.57
C VAL A 13 -3.01 15.62 6.22
N THR A 14 -3.02 14.35 6.58
CA THR A 14 -4.12 13.47 6.23
C THR A 14 -4.76 12.88 7.48
N ASP A 15 -4.18 11.85 8.03
CA ASP A 15 -4.64 11.29 9.28
C ASP A 15 -3.53 11.44 10.33
N ARG A 16 -3.63 10.68 11.38
CA ARG A 16 -2.63 10.73 12.45
C ARG A 16 -1.31 10.18 11.95
N GLU A 17 -0.22 10.82 12.35
CA GLU A 17 1.15 10.37 12.10
C GLU A 17 1.55 10.40 10.62
N GLY A 18 0.78 11.11 9.79
CA GLY A 18 1.14 11.24 8.38
C GLY A 18 0.85 10.01 7.55
N VAL A 19 0.05 9.08 8.06
CA VAL A 19 -0.34 7.88 7.30
C VAL A 19 -1.50 8.21 6.40
N ASN A 20 -1.40 7.82 5.14
CA ASN A 20 -2.46 7.97 4.15
C ASN A 20 -3.05 6.61 3.86
N THR A 21 -4.37 6.52 3.85
CA THR A 21 -5.08 5.26 3.58
C THR A 21 -6.12 5.48 2.51
N HIS A 22 -6.08 4.63 1.49
CA HIS A 22 -7.05 4.64 0.40
C HIS A 22 -7.75 3.28 0.38
N TYR A 23 -9.05 3.30 0.12
CA TYR A 23 -9.90 2.11 0.20
C TYR A 23 -10.33 1.68 -1.20
N PHE A 24 -10.27 0.37 -1.45
CA PHE A 24 -10.62 -0.20 -2.75
C PHE A 24 -11.41 -1.48 -2.58
N SER A 25 -12.33 -1.71 -3.51
CA SER A 25 -13.07 -2.97 -3.58
C SER A 25 -12.38 -3.99 -4.48
N LEU A 26 -11.57 -3.53 -5.44
CA LEU A 26 -10.91 -4.39 -6.42
C LEU A 26 -9.42 -4.44 -6.17
N PHE A 27 -8.89 -5.66 -6.16
CA PHE A 27 -7.46 -5.87 -5.95
C PHE A 27 -6.60 -5.16 -6.99
N GLU A 28 -6.99 -5.25 -8.25
CA GLU A 28 -6.18 -4.70 -9.35
C GLU A 28 -6.00 -3.19 -9.22
N THR A 29 -7.06 -2.48 -8.85
CA THR A 29 -7.00 -1.04 -8.66
C THR A 29 -6.08 -0.69 -7.48
N ALA A 30 -6.21 -1.43 -6.39
CA ALA A 30 -5.38 -1.21 -5.21
C ALA A 30 -3.90 -1.49 -5.53
N ARG A 31 -3.63 -2.59 -6.22
CA ARG A 31 -2.27 -2.95 -6.62
C ARG A 31 -1.65 -1.90 -7.53
N ASP A 32 -2.44 -1.36 -8.46
CA ASP A 32 -1.93 -0.33 -9.38
C ASP A 32 -1.50 0.92 -8.61
N LEU A 33 -2.28 1.36 -7.63
CA LEU A 33 -1.88 2.48 -6.80
C LEU A 33 -0.62 2.15 -6.01
N LEU A 34 -0.54 0.96 -5.44
CA LEU A 34 0.65 0.54 -4.70
C LEU A 34 1.89 0.59 -5.59
N TYR A 35 1.79 0.10 -6.81
CA TYR A 35 2.91 0.13 -7.73
C TYR A 35 3.35 1.55 -8.04
N ILE A 36 2.39 2.45 -8.30
CA ILE A 36 2.70 3.86 -8.56
C ILE A 36 3.43 4.47 -7.36
N LEU A 37 2.96 4.19 -6.14
CA LEU A 37 3.58 4.73 -4.94
C LEU A 37 5.02 4.26 -4.79
N VAL A 38 5.28 2.96 -4.93
CA VAL A 38 6.65 2.47 -4.75
C VAL A 38 7.57 2.97 -5.85
N GLN A 39 7.06 3.18 -7.07
CA GLN A 39 7.86 3.75 -8.15
C GLN A 39 8.16 5.23 -7.93
N ASN A 40 7.39 5.89 -7.09
CA ASN A 40 7.60 7.31 -6.75
C ASN A 40 8.29 7.51 -5.41
N GLY A 41 8.90 6.47 -4.88
CA GLY A 41 9.73 6.59 -3.69
C GLY A 41 9.09 6.20 -2.39
N PHE A 42 7.81 5.86 -2.38
CA PHE A 42 7.11 5.44 -1.16
C PHE A 42 7.33 3.95 -0.94
N LYS A 43 8.57 3.58 -0.63
CA LYS A 43 8.98 2.17 -0.56
C LYS A 43 8.32 1.39 0.57
N ASP A 44 7.82 2.11 1.59
CA ASP A 44 7.15 1.48 2.73
C ASP A 44 5.65 1.33 2.52
N ALA A 45 5.13 1.77 1.37
CA ALA A 45 3.72 1.60 1.05
C ALA A 45 3.36 0.12 1.01
N TYR A 46 2.14 -0.18 1.43
CA TYR A 46 1.67 -1.57 1.39
C TYR A 46 0.16 -1.59 1.16
N LEU A 47 -0.29 -2.72 0.61
CA LEU A 47 -1.70 -3.01 0.41
C LEU A 47 -2.10 -4.06 1.45
N LYS A 48 -3.22 -3.83 2.13
CA LYS A 48 -3.73 -4.80 3.10
C LYS A 48 -5.03 -5.40 2.60
N ASP A 49 -5.13 -6.71 2.67
CA ASP A 49 -6.37 -7.45 2.42
C ASP A 49 -7.05 -7.67 3.76
N GLU A 50 -8.13 -6.92 4.00
CA GLU A 50 -8.83 -6.97 5.27
C GLU A 50 -9.55 -8.29 5.50
N GLU A 51 -9.89 -9.00 4.43
CA GLU A 51 -10.59 -10.29 4.56
C GLU A 51 -9.64 -11.39 5.04
N TYR A 52 -8.47 -11.50 4.44
CA TYR A 52 -7.52 -12.54 4.78
C TYR A 52 -6.43 -12.09 5.76
N GLN A 53 -6.46 -10.81 6.15
CA GLN A 53 -5.49 -10.25 7.10
C GLN A 53 -4.05 -10.47 6.67
N CYS A 54 -3.78 -10.24 5.39
CA CYS A 54 -2.43 -10.32 4.85
C CYS A 54 -2.11 -9.02 4.12
N SER A 55 -0.84 -8.78 3.88
CA SER A 55 -0.37 -7.54 3.28
C SER A 55 0.56 -7.80 2.11
N LEU A 56 0.45 -6.96 1.09
CA LEU A 56 1.29 -7.01 -0.09
C LEU A 56 2.32 -5.89 0.02
N HIS A 57 3.59 -6.25 -0.02
CA HIS A 57 4.71 -5.33 0.09
C HIS A 57 5.59 -5.39 -1.15
N TRP A 58 6.35 -4.32 -1.36
CA TRP A 58 7.32 -4.25 -2.45
C TRP A 58 8.69 -4.64 -1.96
N ASP A 59 9.34 -5.57 -2.67
CA ASP A 59 10.72 -5.94 -2.43
C ASP A 59 11.59 -5.20 -3.42
N GLU A 60 12.30 -4.19 -2.95
CA GLU A 60 13.13 -3.35 -3.80
C GLU A 60 14.30 -4.11 -4.39
N LYS A 61 14.84 -5.08 -3.65
CA LYS A 61 15.98 -5.86 -4.11
C LYS A 61 15.60 -6.80 -5.25
N GLU A 62 14.49 -7.51 -5.09
CA GLU A 62 14.01 -8.45 -6.10
C GLU A 62 13.13 -7.76 -7.14
N ARG A 63 12.69 -6.53 -6.87
CA ARG A 63 11.82 -5.74 -7.73
C ARG A 63 10.52 -6.46 -8.04
N GLU A 64 9.91 -6.99 -6.99
CA GLU A 64 8.62 -7.67 -7.11
C GLU A 64 7.83 -7.54 -5.82
N PHE A 65 6.54 -7.80 -5.92
CA PHE A 65 5.67 -7.81 -4.75
C PHE A 65 5.71 -9.16 -4.05
N TYR A 66 5.50 -9.15 -2.74
CA TYR A 66 5.36 -10.37 -1.96
C TYR A 66 4.28 -10.19 -0.90
N TRP A 67 3.62 -11.30 -0.57
CA TRP A 67 2.60 -11.31 0.48
C TRP A 67 3.23 -11.64 1.82
N ASP A 68 2.76 -10.93 2.84
CA ASP A 68 3.19 -11.13 4.22
C ASP A 68 1.93 -11.27 5.08
N THR A 69 1.91 -12.26 5.93
CA THR A 69 0.74 -12.52 6.80
C THR A 69 1.00 -12.18 8.25
#